data_4144f3eb28e31aa0423caee18d94d50e
#
_entry.id   4144f3eb28e31aa0423caee18d94d50e
#
_cell.length_a   1.000
_cell.length_b   1.000
_cell.length_c   1.000
_cell.angle_alpha   90.00
_cell.angle_beta   90.00
_cell.angle_gamma   90.00
#
_symmetry.space_group_name_H-M   'P 1'
#
loop_
_entity.id
_entity.type
_entity.pdbx_description
1 polymer ?
#
loop_
_entity_poly.entity_id
_entity_poly.type
_entity_poly.pdbx_seq_one_letter_code
_entity_poly.pdbx_strand_id
1 'polypeptide(L)'
;TGGTGITARDVTPEAIRPLLDKEIYGFGEAFRSLSFQKIGTSSLQSRCISGTANGKYLFVLPGSKDAVETGWQEIISHQLNENTKPCNLVSLINKLKE
;
A
#
# COMPACT_ATOMS: atom_id res chain seq x y z
N THR A 1 -9.95 -0.31 -1.12
CA THR A 1 -9.68 -1.76 -1.22
C THR A 1 -10.38 -2.37 -2.42
N GLY A 2 -9.82 -3.47 -2.95
CA GLY A 2 -10.40 -4.18 -4.08
C GLY A 2 -9.92 -3.68 -5.43
N GLY A 3 -10.19 -4.48 -6.48
CA GLY A 3 -9.84 -4.13 -7.86
C GLY A 3 -8.35 -4.15 -8.15
N THR A 4 -7.55 -4.89 -7.38
CA THR A 4 -6.10 -4.94 -7.54
C THR A 4 -5.58 -6.19 -8.25
N GLY A 5 -6.47 -7.07 -8.71
CA GLY A 5 -6.07 -8.27 -9.42
C GLY A 5 -5.70 -8.00 -10.88
N ILE A 6 -5.74 -9.04 -11.69
CA ILE A 6 -5.27 -8.98 -13.09
C ILE A 6 -6.37 -9.15 -14.13
N THR A 7 -7.63 -9.27 -13.69
CA THR A 7 -8.74 -9.39 -14.65
C THR A 7 -9.06 -8.03 -15.25
N ALA A 8 -9.84 -8.04 -16.35
CA ALA A 8 -10.20 -6.79 -17.02
C ALA A 8 -10.98 -5.82 -16.13
N ARG A 9 -11.66 -6.34 -15.09
CA ARG A 9 -12.42 -5.52 -14.14
C ARG A 9 -11.53 -4.84 -13.09
N ASP A 10 -10.32 -5.34 -12.92
CA ASP A 10 -9.42 -4.87 -11.87
C ASP A 10 -8.67 -3.64 -12.37
N VAL A 11 -9.20 -2.46 -12.05
CA VAL A 11 -8.65 -1.20 -12.56
C VAL A 11 -8.31 -0.19 -11.46
N THR A 12 -8.30 -0.62 -10.20
CA THR A 12 -8.03 0.31 -9.09
C THR A 12 -6.63 0.92 -9.17
N PRO A 13 -5.55 0.16 -9.41
CA PRO A 13 -4.23 0.78 -9.56
C PRO A 13 -4.18 1.78 -10.72
N GLU A 14 -4.83 1.45 -11.84
CA GLU A 14 -4.88 2.33 -13.01
C GLU A 14 -5.64 3.64 -12.71
N ALA A 15 -6.67 3.56 -11.86
CA ALA A 15 -7.43 4.74 -11.48
C ALA A 15 -6.68 5.64 -10.49
N ILE A 16 -5.94 5.04 -9.57
CA ILE A 16 -5.27 5.77 -8.48
C ILE A 16 -3.91 6.33 -8.89
N ARG A 17 -3.12 5.54 -9.64
CA ARG A 17 -1.74 5.93 -9.97
C ARG A 17 -1.62 7.32 -10.58
N PRO A 18 -2.48 7.76 -11.51
CA PRO A 18 -2.38 9.11 -12.07
C PRO A 18 -2.62 10.24 -11.05
N LEU A 19 -3.22 9.93 -9.90
CA LEU A 19 -3.49 10.92 -8.86
C LEU A 19 -2.32 11.09 -7.91
N LEU A 20 -1.35 10.18 -7.94
CA LEU A 20 -0.24 10.20 -6.99
C LEU A 20 0.80 11.25 -7.38
N ASP A 21 1.27 12.01 -6.40
CA ASP A 21 2.43 12.88 -6.56
C ASP A 21 3.71 12.05 -6.56
N LYS A 22 3.77 11.07 -5.67
CA LYS A 22 4.88 10.11 -5.59
C LYS A 22 4.33 8.73 -5.25
N GLU A 23 4.83 7.72 -5.91
CA GLU A 23 4.48 6.34 -5.60
C GLU A 23 5.46 5.78 -4.57
N ILE A 24 4.94 5.08 -3.57
CA ILE A 24 5.75 4.41 -2.55
C ILE A 24 5.85 2.94 -2.94
N TYR A 25 6.81 2.61 -3.80
CA TYR A 25 6.97 1.25 -4.33
C TYR A 25 7.22 0.22 -3.24
N GLY A 26 7.93 0.63 -2.17
CA GLY A 26 8.25 -0.27 -1.06
C GLY A 26 7.04 -0.85 -0.36
N PHE A 27 5.90 -0.16 -0.39
CA PHE A 27 4.68 -0.70 0.20
C PHE A 27 4.24 -1.99 -0.50
N GLY A 28 4.15 -1.95 -1.84
CA GLY A 28 3.76 -3.13 -2.62
C GLY A 28 4.74 -4.27 -2.45
N GLU A 29 6.04 -3.96 -2.43
CA GLU A 29 7.08 -4.97 -2.22
C GLU A 29 6.95 -5.64 -0.86
N ALA A 30 6.79 -4.85 0.21
CA ALA A 30 6.62 -5.38 1.56
C ALA A 30 5.34 -6.21 1.69
N PHE A 31 4.24 -5.70 1.14
CA PHE A 31 2.96 -6.41 1.19
C PHE A 31 3.04 -7.75 0.47
N ARG A 32 3.58 -7.78 -0.76
CA ARG A 32 3.67 -9.02 -1.52
C ARG A 32 4.64 -10.02 -0.89
N SER A 33 5.68 -9.54 -0.21
CA SER A 33 6.58 -10.41 0.54
C SER A 33 5.84 -11.12 1.68
N LEU A 34 5.04 -10.38 2.45
CA LEU A 34 4.22 -10.98 3.52
C LEU A 34 3.16 -11.92 2.95
N SER A 35 2.52 -11.52 1.86
CA SER A 35 1.51 -12.33 1.19
C SER A 35 2.10 -13.63 0.66
N PHE A 36 3.32 -13.58 0.13
CA PHE A 36 4.01 -14.77 -0.37
C PHE A 36 4.17 -15.82 0.73
N GLN A 37 4.47 -15.39 1.95
CA GLN A 37 4.61 -16.31 3.08
C GLN A 37 3.30 -16.99 3.44
N LYS A 38 2.15 -16.36 3.16
CA LYS A 38 0.83 -16.90 3.49
C LYS A 38 0.21 -17.72 2.36
N ILE A 39 0.30 -17.24 1.14
CA ILE A 39 -0.41 -17.83 0.00
C ILE A 39 0.52 -18.22 -1.15
N GLY A 40 1.84 -18.14 -0.95
CA GLY A 40 2.80 -18.57 -1.96
C GLY A 40 2.75 -17.75 -3.22
N THR A 41 2.90 -18.40 -4.37
CA THR A 41 3.00 -17.70 -5.65
C THR A 41 1.76 -16.91 -6.05
N SER A 42 0.61 -17.19 -5.44
CA SER A 42 -0.61 -16.41 -5.74
C SER A 42 -0.44 -14.92 -5.39
N SER A 43 0.54 -14.58 -4.55
CA SER A 43 0.84 -13.20 -4.19
C SER A 43 1.25 -12.35 -5.38
N LEU A 44 1.77 -12.96 -6.46
CA LEU A 44 2.19 -12.21 -7.64
C LEU A 44 1.01 -11.55 -8.38
N GLN A 45 -0.22 -11.98 -8.11
CA GLN A 45 -1.40 -11.37 -8.71
C GLN A 45 -1.85 -10.09 -8.01
N SER A 46 -1.28 -9.78 -6.84
CA SER A 46 -1.63 -8.56 -6.11
C SER A 46 -0.89 -7.36 -6.68
N ARG A 47 -1.66 -6.37 -7.16
CA ARG A 47 -1.09 -5.13 -7.69
C ARG A 47 -1.38 -3.95 -6.78
N CYS A 48 -1.31 -4.20 -5.46
CA CYS A 48 -1.49 -3.14 -4.48
C CYS A 48 -0.39 -2.08 -4.62
N ILE A 49 -0.77 -0.83 -4.39
CA ILE A 49 0.14 0.32 -4.49
C ILE A 49 -0.09 1.28 -3.33
N SER A 50 0.85 2.17 -3.15
CA SER A 50 0.73 3.27 -2.20
C SER A 50 1.45 4.49 -2.75
N GLY A 51 1.07 5.64 -2.24
CA GLY A 51 1.72 6.87 -2.63
C GLY A 51 1.18 8.07 -1.88
N THR A 52 1.67 9.23 -2.28
CA THR A 52 1.21 10.50 -1.72
C THR A 52 0.37 11.25 -2.74
N ALA A 53 -0.64 11.97 -2.28
CA ALA A 53 -1.44 12.83 -3.12
C ALA A 53 -2.02 13.96 -2.27
N ASN A 54 -1.75 15.19 -2.67
CA ASN A 54 -2.29 16.37 -2.01
C ASN A 54 -2.05 16.37 -0.49
N GLY A 55 -0.84 16.04 -0.07
CA GLY A 55 -0.47 16.03 1.35
C GLY A 55 -1.01 14.86 2.15
N LYS A 56 -1.50 13.82 1.48
CA LYS A 56 -2.09 12.63 2.12
C LYS A 56 -1.41 11.37 1.64
N TYR A 57 -1.50 10.32 2.43
CA TYR A 57 -1.07 8.98 2.03
C TYR A 57 -2.27 8.18 1.54
N LEU A 58 -2.07 7.45 0.45
CA LEU A 58 -3.06 6.52 -0.09
C LEU A 58 -2.47 5.11 -0.07
N PHE A 59 -3.30 4.15 0.33
CA PHE A 59 -2.92 2.74 0.32
C PHE A 59 -4.02 1.95 -0.38
N VAL A 60 -3.65 1.25 -1.44
CA VAL A 60 -4.58 0.43 -2.21
C VAL A 60 -4.26 -1.03 -1.93
N LEU A 61 -5.23 -1.74 -1.36
CA LEU A 61 -5.08 -3.12 -0.91
C LEU A 61 -6.08 -4.03 -1.63
N PRO A 62 -5.77 -5.34 -1.73
CA PRO A 62 -6.76 -6.31 -2.17
C PRO A 62 -8.01 -6.27 -1.29
N GLY A 63 -9.15 -6.68 -1.84
CA GLY A 63 -10.44 -6.55 -1.17
C GLY A 63 -10.72 -7.58 -0.08
N SER A 64 -9.89 -8.61 0.08
CA SER A 64 -10.14 -9.63 1.09
C SER A 64 -9.87 -9.10 2.49
N LYS A 65 -10.63 -9.61 3.47
CA LYS A 65 -10.45 -9.23 4.86
C LYS A 65 -9.01 -9.51 5.33
N ASP A 66 -8.48 -10.69 4.99
CA ASP A 66 -7.14 -11.06 5.42
C ASP A 66 -6.08 -10.13 4.84
N ALA A 67 -6.22 -9.73 3.57
CA ALA A 67 -5.28 -8.82 2.95
C ALA A 67 -5.31 -7.43 3.62
N VAL A 68 -6.50 -6.93 3.92
CA VAL A 68 -6.65 -5.63 4.59
C VAL A 68 -6.05 -5.68 5.99
N GLU A 69 -6.33 -6.74 6.75
CA GLU A 69 -5.75 -6.92 8.08
C GLU A 69 -4.23 -7.00 8.03
N THR A 70 -3.69 -7.77 7.09
CA THR A 70 -2.24 -7.90 6.93
C THR A 70 -1.60 -6.56 6.62
N GLY A 71 -2.15 -5.83 5.65
CA GLY A 71 -1.62 -4.52 5.28
C GLY A 71 -1.63 -3.54 6.44
N TRP A 72 -2.73 -3.51 7.18
CA TRP A 72 -2.84 -2.62 8.32
C TRP A 72 -1.93 -3.04 9.46
N GLN A 73 -2.04 -4.28 9.93
CA GLN A 73 -1.34 -4.72 11.14
C GLN A 73 0.16 -4.83 10.95
N GLU A 74 0.60 -5.28 9.78
CA GLU A 74 2.02 -5.59 9.58
C GLU A 74 2.81 -4.43 8.97
N ILE A 75 2.14 -3.47 8.31
CA ILE A 75 2.83 -2.38 7.61
C ILE A 75 2.29 -1.01 8.02
N ILE A 76 1.03 -0.72 7.68
CA ILE A 76 0.50 0.64 7.75
C ILE A 76 0.50 1.17 9.18
N SER A 77 0.02 0.38 10.14
CA SER A 77 -0.05 0.83 11.54
C SER A 77 1.33 1.19 12.09
N HIS A 78 2.36 0.47 11.68
CA HIS A 78 3.74 0.76 12.11
C HIS A 78 4.25 2.05 11.51
N GLN A 79 3.98 2.30 10.23
CA GLN A 79 4.44 3.51 9.57
C GLN A 79 3.61 4.75 9.94
N LEU A 80 2.41 4.57 10.45
CA LEU A 80 1.59 5.66 10.99
C LEU A 80 1.82 5.85 12.50
N ASN A 81 2.90 5.31 13.03
CA ASN A 81 3.31 5.46 14.43
C ASN A 81 4.62 6.25 14.45
N GLU A 82 4.61 7.41 15.11
CA GLU A 82 5.78 8.30 15.18
C GLU A 82 6.96 7.70 15.94
N ASN A 83 6.73 6.63 16.69
CA ASN A 83 7.80 5.96 17.45
C ASN A 83 8.52 4.89 16.63
N THR A 84 8.06 4.59 15.42
CA THR A 84 8.72 3.59 14.57
C THR A 84 10.04 4.15 14.04
N LYS A 85 11.10 3.39 14.24
CA LYS A 85 12.46 3.75 13.85
C LYS A 85 12.94 2.84 12.71
N PRO A 86 13.85 3.30 11.85
CA PRO A 86 14.55 4.61 11.89
C PRO A 86 13.71 5.77 11.35
N CYS A 87 12.60 5.50 10.65
CA CYS A 87 11.74 6.55 10.12
C CYS A 87 10.30 6.05 10.00
N ASN A 88 9.39 6.97 9.81
CA ASN A 88 7.97 6.64 9.67
C ASN A 88 7.27 7.71 8.81
N LEU A 89 6.09 7.35 8.28
CA LEU A 89 5.35 8.24 7.39
C LEU A 89 4.70 9.41 8.12
N VAL A 90 4.33 9.23 9.39
CA VAL A 90 3.68 10.31 10.17
C VAL A 90 4.58 11.51 10.29
N SER A 91 5.87 11.28 10.53
CA SER A 91 6.83 12.36 10.72
C SER A 91 7.05 13.20 9.47
N LEU A 92 6.63 12.72 8.30
CA LEU A 92 6.82 13.38 7.02
C LEU A 92 5.60 14.15 6.54
N ILE A 93 4.47 14.04 7.24
CA ILE A 93 3.19 14.59 6.76
C ILE A 93 3.30 16.08 6.37
N ASN A 94 3.96 16.87 7.21
CA ASN A 94 4.06 18.30 6.98
C ASN A 94 4.99 18.64 5.80
N LYS A 95 5.70 17.68 5.26
CA LYS A 95 6.65 17.89 4.16
C LYS A 95 6.16 17.35 2.83
N LEU A 96 4.97 16.75 2.78
CA LEU A 96 4.49 16.11 1.56
C LEU A 96 4.17 17.12 0.44
N LYS A 97 3.91 18.37 0.79
CA LYS A 97 3.54 19.42 -0.18
C LYS A 97 4.61 20.47 -0.37
N GLU A 98 5.73 20.33 0.28
CA GLU A 98 6.85 21.27 0.14
C GLU A 98 7.55 21.13 -1.20
#